data_c205def68ccbecc16b5096b8eb648368
#
_entry.id   c205def68ccbecc16b5096b8eb648368
#
_cell.length_a   1.000
_cell.length_b   1.000
_cell.length_c   1.000
_cell.angle_alpha   90.00
_cell.angle_beta   90.00
_cell.angle_gamma   90.00
#
_symmetry.space_group_name_H-M   'P 1'
#
loop_
_entity.id
_entity.type
_entity.pdbx_description
1 polymer ?
#
loop_
_entity_poly.entity_id
_entity_poly.type
_entity_poly.pdbx_seq_one_letter_code
_entity_poly.pdbx_strand_id
1 'polypeptide(L)'
;GGIDIDMNDVGELTPAVAALAALASAGSVSRLRGVAHLRGHETDRLAALSAEINGLGGQCEETPDGLKIVARPLRGGLWRSYADHRMATAGAIVGLRVPGVEVDDVETTSKTLPDFPEMWAEMMSGQAADPEAGA
;
A
#
# COMPACT_ATOMS: atom_id res chain seq x y z
N GLY A 1 -8.57 4.67 13.64
CA GLY A 1 -7.43 4.02 14.04
C GLY A 1 -6.74 3.13 13.06
N GLY A 2 -5.78 2.45 13.55
CA GLY A 2 -5.00 1.53 12.74
C GLY A 2 -5.60 0.15 12.71
N ILE A 3 -4.88 -0.74 12.06
CA ILE A 3 -5.31 -2.13 11.97
C ILE A 3 -4.18 -3.03 12.45
N ASP A 4 -4.55 -4.22 12.85
CA ASP A 4 -3.58 -5.26 13.20
C ASP A 4 -4.10 -6.51 12.52
N ILE A 5 -3.43 -6.94 11.46
CA ILE A 5 -3.96 -8.00 10.63
C ILE A 5 -2.89 -9.02 10.28
N ASP A 6 -3.28 -10.28 10.30
CA ASP A 6 -2.42 -11.38 9.86
C ASP A 6 -2.67 -11.57 8.37
N MET A 7 -1.65 -11.31 7.58
CA MET A 7 -1.73 -11.37 6.12
C MET A 7 -1.22 -12.69 5.56
N ASN A 8 -1.05 -13.70 6.40
CA ASN A 8 -0.39 -14.92 5.96
C ASN A 8 -1.05 -15.56 4.74
N ASP A 9 -2.38 -15.52 4.67
CA ASP A 9 -3.09 -16.15 3.55
C ASP A 9 -3.29 -15.21 2.36
N VAL A 10 -2.99 -13.93 2.53
CA VAL A 10 -3.20 -12.95 1.48
C VAL A 10 -2.00 -12.03 1.33
N GLY A 11 -0.81 -12.61 1.45
CA GLY A 11 0.44 -11.84 1.42
C GLY A 11 0.61 -10.97 0.18
N GLU A 12 0.04 -11.38 -0.95
CA GLU A 12 0.16 -10.58 -2.15
C GLU A 12 -0.57 -9.24 -2.04
N LEU A 13 -1.47 -9.10 -1.10
CA LEU A 13 -2.17 -7.83 -0.90
C LEU A 13 -1.41 -6.89 0.03
N THR A 14 -0.31 -7.35 0.61
CA THR A 14 0.42 -6.55 1.58
C THR A 14 0.81 -5.16 1.07
N PRO A 15 1.33 -5.00 -0.16
CA PRO A 15 1.67 -3.67 -0.62
C PRO A 15 0.47 -2.71 -0.67
N ALA A 16 -0.68 -3.19 -1.15
CA ALA A 16 -1.87 -2.35 -1.21
C ALA A 16 -2.36 -1.98 0.18
N VAL A 17 -2.36 -2.96 1.10
CA VAL A 17 -2.82 -2.71 2.47
C VAL A 17 -1.86 -1.77 3.18
N ALA A 18 -0.55 -1.91 2.94
CA ALA A 18 0.44 -1.00 3.53
C ALA A 18 0.22 0.44 3.05
N ALA A 19 -0.08 0.60 1.76
CA ALA A 19 -0.35 1.93 1.23
C ALA A 19 -1.58 2.55 1.90
N LEU A 20 -2.64 1.76 2.08
CA LEU A 20 -3.83 2.24 2.74
C LEU A 20 -3.56 2.59 4.20
N ALA A 21 -2.75 1.78 4.86
CA ALA A 21 -2.40 2.04 6.26
C ALA A 21 -1.61 3.35 6.39
N ALA A 22 -0.73 3.61 5.44
CA ALA A 22 0.07 4.83 5.45
C ALA A 22 -0.80 6.07 5.22
N LEU A 23 -1.94 5.89 4.56
CA LEU A 23 -2.86 6.99 4.25
C LEU A 23 -3.95 7.17 5.31
N ALA A 24 -3.93 6.36 6.34
CA ALA A 24 -4.95 6.43 7.39
C ALA A 24 -4.82 7.73 8.20
N SER A 25 -5.68 7.91 9.16
CA SER A 25 -5.65 9.11 9.98
C SER A 25 -4.31 9.24 10.69
N ALA A 26 -3.78 10.43 10.72
CA ALA A 26 -2.45 10.67 11.29
C ALA A 26 -2.39 10.13 12.71
N GLY A 27 -1.33 9.43 13.00
CA GLY A 27 -1.13 8.82 14.31
C GLY A 27 -1.64 7.41 14.44
N SER A 28 -2.42 6.92 13.46
CA SER A 28 -2.90 5.54 13.49
C SER A 28 -1.72 4.58 13.35
N VAL A 29 -1.73 3.51 14.14
CA VAL A 29 -0.67 2.51 14.08
C VAL A 29 -1.25 1.23 13.52
N SER A 30 -0.65 0.74 12.45
CA SER A 30 -1.10 -0.49 11.82
C SER A 30 0.02 -1.51 11.83
N ARG A 31 -0.33 -2.76 12.06
CA ARG A 31 0.64 -3.86 12.03
C ARG A 31 0.17 -4.90 11.05
N LEU A 32 1.03 -5.22 10.10
CA LEU A 32 0.78 -6.27 9.12
C LEU A 32 1.71 -7.41 9.46
N ARG A 33 1.15 -8.56 9.76
CA ARG A 33 1.91 -9.70 10.29
C ARG A 33 1.82 -10.90 9.37
N GLY A 34 2.67 -11.86 9.60
CA GLY A 34 2.59 -13.13 8.90
C GLY A 34 3.13 -13.12 7.49
N VAL A 35 3.98 -12.16 7.15
CA VAL A 35 4.45 -11.98 5.78
C VAL A 35 5.98 -12.00 5.65
N ALA A 36 6.66 -12.66 6.57
CA ALA A 36 8.11 -12.77 6.47
C ALA A 36 8.55 -13.40 5.15
N HIS A 37 7.70 -14.25 4.57
CA HIS A 37 8.01 -14.91 3.30
C HIS A 37 8.17 -13.92 2.14
N LEU A 38 7.66 -12.72 2.27
CA LEU A 38 7.82 -11.73 1.19
C LEU A 38 9.26 -11.29 1.02
N ARG A 39 10.11 -11.57 1.99
CA ARG A 39 11.55 -11.29 1.86
C ARG A 39 12.25 -12.25 0.92
N GLY A 40 11.61 -13.37 0.59
CA GLY A 40 12.19 -14.34 -0.32
C GLY A 40 11.86 -14.10 -1.79
N HIS A 41 11.13 -13.04 -2.09
CA HIS A 41 10.80 -12.72 -3.47
C HIS A 41 11.96 -11.99 -4.14
N GLU A 42 11.93 -11.88 -5.46
CA GLU A 42 12.95 -11.15 -6.21
C GLU A 42 13.11 -9.75 -5.66
N THR A 43 12.00 -9.11 -5.31
CA THR A 43 12.04 -7.85 -4.60
C THR A 43 11.72 -8.15 -3.15
N ASP A 44 12.53 -7.65 -2.24
CA ASP A 44 12.17 -7.73 -0.83
C ASP A 44 11.08 -6.70 -0.62
N ARG A 45 9.85 -7.12 -0.69
CA ARG A 45 8.70 -6.21 -0.63
C ARG A 45 8.59 -5.47 0.68
N LEU A 46 9.01 -6.10 1.79
CA LEU A 46 8.91 -5.42 3.08
C LEU A 46 9.91 -4.28 3.14
N ALA A 47 11.14 -4.52 2.69
CA ALA A 47 12.15 -3.46 2.66
C ALA A 47 11.75 -2.36 1.68
N ALA A 48 11.20 -2.74 0.52
CA ALA A 48 10.79 -1.77 -0.48
C ALA A 48 9.67 -0.88 0.04
N LEU A 49 8.66 -1.47 0.67
CA LEU A 49 7.54 -0.70 1.22
C LEU A 49 8.04 0.27 2.29
N SER A 50 8.91 -0.20 3.16
CA SER A 50 9.45 0.65 4.21
C SER A 50 10.20 1.83 3.61
N ALA A 51 11.04 1.58 2.60
CA ALA A 51 11.81 2.63 1.97
C ALA A 51 10.92 3.66 1.27
N GLU A 52 9.91 3.17 0.53
CA GLU A 52 9.08 4.10 -0.25
C GLU A 52 8.14 4.91 0.63
N ILE A 53 7.56 4.29 1.64
CA ILE A 53 6.68 5.02 2.56
C ILE A 53 7.49 6.07 3.32
N ASN A 54 8.66 5.68 3.83
CA ASN A 54 9.50 6.62 4.56
C ASN A 54 10.02 7.74 3.66
N GLY A 55 10.27 7.42 2.39
CA GLY A 55 10.75 8.41 1.43
C GLY A 55 9.74 9.51 1.17
N LEU A 56 8.45 9.25 1.36
CA LEU A 56 7.43 10.26 1.18
C LEU A 56 7.01 10.92 2.50
N GLY A 57 7.76 10.66 3.56
CA GLY A 57 7.49 11.32 4.85
C GLY A 57 6.70 10.49 5.82
N GLY A 58 6.40 9.25 5.48
CA GLY A 58 5.68 8.37 6.39
C GLY A 58 6.60 7.73 7.41
N GLN A 59 6.06 6.81 8.17
CA GLN A 59 6.83 6.10 9.18
C GLN A 59 6.47 4.62 9.09
N CYS A 60 7.39 3.84 8.57
CA CYS A 60 7.20 2.41 8.38
C CYS A 60 8.45 1.69 8.81
N GLU A 61 8.31 0.67 9.62
CA GLU A 61 9.46 -0.13 10.00
C GLU A 61 9.16 -1.60 9.82
N GLU A 62 10.19 -2.37 9.50
CA GLU A 62 10.05 -3.80 9.35
C GLU A 62 10.05 -4.45 10.73
N THR A 63 9.19 -5.43 10.88
CA THR A 63 9.18 -6.27 12.09
C THR A 63 9.68 -7.65 11.68
N PRO A 64 9.91 -8.56 12.60
CA PRO A 64 10.40 -9.88 12.23
C PRO A 64 9.52 -10.59 11.20
N ASP A 65 8.22 -10.36 11.21
CA ASP A 65 7.33 -11.04 10.28
C ASP A 65 6.45 -10.11 9.46
N GLY A 66 6.75 -8.82 9.43
CA GLY A 66 5.90 -7.91 8.66
C GLY A 66 6.31 -6.46 8.76
N LEU A 67 5.32 -5.61 8.95
CA LEU A 67 5.51 -4.15 8.96
C LEU A 67 4.71 -3.52 10.08
N LYS A 68 5.27 -2.45 10.65
CA LYS A 68 4.54 -1.57 11.55
C LYS A 68 4.51 -0.20 10.88
N ILE A 69 3.33 0.34 10.67
CA ILE A 69 3.16 1.59 9.95
C ILE A 69 2.43 2.59 10.83
N VAL A 70 3.05 3.74 11.06
CA VAL A 70 2.41 4.83 11.77
C VAL A 70 2.02 5.85 10.71
N ALA A 71 0.72 6.11 10.56
CA ALA A 71 0.25 7.00 9.53
C ALA A 71 0.68 8.43 9.82
N ARG A 72 1.21 9.08 8.80
CA ARG A 72 1.64 10.48 8.86
C ARG A 72 1.27 11.13 7.53
N PRO A 73 1.10 12.44 7.51
CA PRO A 73 0.85 13.12 6.23
C PRO A 73 2.03 12.86 5.29
N LEU A 74 1.72 12.36 4.11
CA LEU A 74 2.74 12.09 3.10
C LEU A 74 2.84 13.26 2.14
N ARG A 75 4.01 13.39 1.52
CA ARG A 75 4.23 14.45 0.54
C ARG A 75 4.51 13.83 -0.82
N GLY A 76 4.41 14.63 -1.87
CA GLY A 76 4.72 14.16 -3.21
C GLY A 76 6.17 13.75 -3.36
N GLY A 77 6.44 12.97 -4.36
CA GLY A 77 7.77 12.49 -4.65
C GLY A 77 7.70 11.22 -5.48
N LEU A 78 8.83 10.58 -5.68
CA LEU A 78 8.88 9.38 -6.49
C LEU A 78 8.66 8.14 -5.64
N TRP A 79 7.78 7.30 -6.11
CA TRP A 79 7.56 5.97 -5.54
C TRP A 79 8.11 4.95 -6.53
N ARG A 80 9.09 4.19 -6.13
CA ARG A 80 9.71 3.22 -7.02
C ARG A 80 8.96 1.91 -6.98
N SER A 81 8.76 1.31 -8.15
CA SER A 81 8.02 0.06 -8.23
C SER A 81 8.94 -1.17 -8.15
N TYR A 82 10.23 -1.01 -8.37
CA TYR A 82 11.19 -2.11 -8.32
C TYR A 82 10.85 -3.17 -9.37
N ALA A 83 10.22 -2.77 -10.46
CA ALA A 83 9.72 -3.68 -11.48
C ALA A 83 8.78 -4.74 -10.89
N ASP A 84 8.09 -4.39 -9.83
CA ASP A 84 7.19 -5.29 -9.10
C ASP A 84 5.80 -4.71 -9.21
N HIS A 85 4.89 -5.48 -9.81
CA HIS A 85 3.52 -5.04 -10.07
C HIS A 85 2.80 -4.64 -8.79
N ARG A 86 3.04 -5.35 -7.73
CA ARG A 86 2.35 -5.06 -6.45
C ARG A 86 2.86 -3.77 -5.84
N MET A 87 4.16 -3.49 -6.01
CA MET A 87 4.72 -2.22 -5.55
C MET A 87 4.17 -1.05 -6.37
N ALA A 88 4.02 -1.25 -7.69
CA ALA A 88 3.44 -0.22 -8.54
C ALA A 88 1.99 0.06 -8.14
N THR A 89 1.24 -0.98 -7.81
CA THR A 89 -0.14 -0.82 -7.34
C THR A 89 -0.18 0.00 -6.05
N ALA A 90 0.70 -0.31 -5.11
CA ALA A 90 0.75 0.44 -3.85
C ALA A 90 1.04 1.93 -4.12
N GLY A 91 1.97 2.21 -5.00
CA GLY A 91 2.28 3.60 -5.35
C GLY A 91 1.12 4.31 -6.00
N ALA A 92 0.38 3.60 -6.85
CA ALA A 92 -0.80 4.18 -7.48
C ALA A 92 -1.87 4.53 -6.44
N ILE A 93 -2.04 3.69 -5.44
CA ILE A 93 -2.98 3.97 -4.36
C ILE A 93 -2.57 5.24 -3.61
N VAL A 94 -1.29 5.36 -3.27
CA VAL A 94 -0.80 6.55 -2.59
C VAL A 94 -1.02 7.77 -3.46
N GLY A 95 -0.74 7.66 -4.76
CA GLY A 95 -0.86 8.77 -5.69
C GLY A 95 -2.27 9.28 -5.88
N LEU A 96 -3.26 8.43 -5.61
CA LEU A 96 -4.64 8.87 -5.70
C LEU A 96 -5.02 9.81 -4.57
N ARG A 97 -4.28 9.79 -3.47
CA ARG A 97 -4.60 10.60 -2.30
C ARG A 97 -3.57 11.69 -2.04
N VAL A 98 -2.36 11.55 -2.54
CA VAL A 98 -1.28 12.48 -2.23
C VAL A 98 -0.84 13.16 -3.50
N PRO A 99 -1.03 14.47 -3.63
CA PRO A 99 -0.64 15.18 -4.85
C PRO A 99 0.86 15.13 -5.06
N GLY A 100 1.27 15.00 -6.30
CA GLY A 100 2.69 15.03 -6.65
C GLY A 100 3.43 13.72 -6.53
N VAL A 101 2.74 12.64 -6.20
CA VAL A 101 3.38 11.34 -6.17
C VAL A 101 3.48 10.79 -7.59
N GLU A 102 4.67 10.37 -7.98
CA GLU A 102 4.89 9.76 -9.28
C GLU A 102 5.35 8.33 -9.06
N VAL A 103 4.82 7.42 -9.85
CA VAL A 103 5.17 5.99 -9.75
C VAL A 103 5.94 5.64 -11.01
N ASP A 104 7.15 5.11 -10.87
CA ASP A 104 7.90 4.67 -12.04
C ASP A 104 7.24 3.40 -12.58
N ASP A 105 7.37 3.16 -13.87
CA ASP A 105 6.87 1.93 -14.50
C ASP A 105 5.39 1.67 -14.25
N VAL A 106 4.58 2.71 -14.32
CA VAL A 106 3.16 2.60 -14.03
C VAL A 106 2.45 1.68 -15.02
N GLU A 107 3.02 1.48 -16.21
CA GLU A 107 2.43 0.57 -17.16
C GLU A 107 2.44 -0.86 -16.70
N THR A 108 3.35 -1.19 -15.79
CA THR A 108 3.38 -2.52 -15.21
C THR A 108 2.07 -2.81 -14.51
N THR A 109 1.53 -1.83 -13.81
CA THR A 109 0.25 -1.99 -13.15
C THR A 109 -0.86 -2.21 -14.17
N SER A 110 -0.84 -1.48 -15.26
CA SER A 110 -1.84 -1.65 -16.29
C SER A 110 -1.83 -3.03 -16.90
N LYS A 111 -0.66 -3.59 -17.11
CA LYS A 111 -0.57 -4.91 -17.71
C LYS A 111 -1.02 -6.01 -16.77
N THR A 112 -0.70 -5.88 -15.50
CA THR A 112 -0.95 -6.95 -14.54
C THR A 112 -2.31 -6.87 -13.90
N LEU A 113 -2.81 -5.66 -13.72
CA LEU A 113 -4.10 -5.45 -13.10
C LEU A 113 -4.92 -4.53 -14.00
N PRO A 114 -5.36 -5.05 -15.15
CA PRO A 114 -6.09 -4.20 -16.09
C PRO A 114 -7.36 -3.62 -15.50
N ASP A 115 -7.91 -4.28 -14.48
CA ASP A 115 -9.13 -3.78 -13.86
C ASP A 115 -8.86 -2.92 -12.64
N PHE A 116 -7.61 -2.50 -12.45
CA PHE A 116 -7.27 -1.73 -11.26
C PHE A 116 -8.20 -0.54 -11.01
N PRO A 117 -8.55 0.27 -12.01
CA PRO A 117 -9.45 1.38 -11.77
C PRO A 117 -10.82 0.93 -11.26
N GLU A 118 -11.31 -0.19 -11.75
CA GLU A 118 -12.57 -0.72 -11.27
C GLU A 118 -12.46 -1.24 -9.87
N MET A 119 -11.38 -1.93 -9.56
CA MET A 119 -11.13 -2.41 -8.21
C MET A 119 -11.07 -1.26 -7.24
N TRP A 120 -10.40 -0.18 -7.62
CA TRP A 120 -10.30 0.99 -6.78
C TRP A 120 -11.68 1.60 -6.53
N ALA A 121 -12.47 1.72 -7.58
CA ALA A 121 -13.82 2.28 -7.46
C ALA A 121 -14.68 1.43 -6.54
N GLU A 122 -14.54 0.13 -6.64
CA GLU A 122 -15.27 -0.78 -5.78
C GLU A 122 -14.87 -0.62 -4.32
N MET A 123 -13.58 -0.53 -4.06
CA MET A 123 -13.09 -0.34 -2.71
C MET A 123 -13.60 0.96 -2.11
N MET A 124 -13.53 2.03 -2.87
CA MET A 124 -13.97 3.32 -2.39
C MET A 124 -15.47 3.33 -2.16
N SER A 125 -16.20 2.71 -3.05
CA SER A 125 -17.63 2.61 -2.92
C SER A 125 -18.02 1.83 -1.69
N GLY A 126 -17.35 0.71 -1.45
CA GLY A 126 -17.61 -0.11 -0.30
C GLY A 126 -17.31 0.58 1.01
N GLN A 127 -16.29 1.42 0.99
CA GLN A 127 -15.97 2.11 2.19
C GLN A 127 -16.84 3.30 2.42
N ALA A 128 -17.11 4.01 1.37
CA ALA A 128 -17.91 5.15 1.46
C ALA A 128 -19.26 4.78 1.75
N ALA A 129 -19.60 3.70 1.39
CA ALA A 129 -20.88 3.33 1.48
C ALA A 129 -21.34 3.18 2.55
N ASP A 130 -21.72 3.65 2.74
CA ASP A 130 -22.65 3.05 3.20
C ASP A 130 -23.43 2.40 2.18
N PRO A 131 -23.88 1.30 2.53
CA PRO A 131 -24.47 0.39 1.67
C PRO A 131 -25.60 0.95 0.97
N GLU A 132 -26.16 1.85 1.55
CA GLU A 132 -27.22 2.38 0.91
C GLU A 132 -26.76 3.26 -0.07
N ALA A 133 -25.65 3.86 0.18
CA ALA A 133 -25.05 4.69 -0.76
C ALA A 133 -24.76 3.88 -1.93
N GLY A 134 -24.37 2.72 -1.66
CA GLY A 134 -24.15 1.86 -2.73
C GLY A 134 -25.43 1.58 -3.45
N ALA A 135 -26.44 1.77 -2.83
CA ALA A 135 -27.69 1.45 -3.48
C ALA A 135 -28.13 2.57 -4.36
#